data_8823fab2c16f6de45f6034b9bf5f9f47
#
_entry.id   8823fab2c16f6de45f6034b9bf5f9f47
#
_cell.length_a   1.000
_cell.length_b   1.000
_cell.length_c   1.000
_cell.angle_alpha   90.00
_cell.angle_beta   90.00
_cell.angle_gamma   90.00
#
_symmetry.space_group_name_H-M   'P 1'
#
loop_
_entity.id
_entity.type
_entity.pdbx_description
1 polymer ?
#
loop_
_entity_poly.entity_id
_entity_poly.type
_entity_poly.pdbx_seq_one_letter_code
_entity_poly.pdbx_strand_id
1 'polypeptide(L)'
;MNNAVVIGNGESRKWYCPSHQMFGVPVTTWGCNAIYRDGLPDNLVAIDYAMQQEIYQSNHWRDTQCWFANWSILPSEVGDMMFMGYDIPESFVHKTPHRTDRCVISGKDPVTLHEKIEAAMKMNPDLDMVDLRNKMEKDVGVWITYVEEDDNINNIDFPVGWSAGNTAIHLACQSGAEEVYILGFDLSAYDEPLNNVYKGTDNYLSSDAKGFNSVNWINQMQTVFTEYNGVKFYWVDPVDRFGQEEFFLTDQNGKFNNLEYLTKDSLCDKLKIL
;
A
#
# COMPACT_ATOMS: atom_id res chain seq x y z
N MET A 1 -5.55 10.97 24.87
CA MET A 1 -6.07 10.14 23.75
C MET A 1 -5.12 10.31 22.59
N ASN A 2 -4.60 9.21 22.09
CA ASN A 2 -3.70 9.21 20.95
C ASN A 2 -4.51 8.87 19.70
N ASN A 3 -4.83 9.90 18.91
CA ASN A 3 -5.67 9.78 17.72
C ASN A 3 -4.81 9.54 16.49
N ALA A 4 -5.20 8.60 15.64
CA ALA A 4 -4.60 8.40 14.33
C ALA A 4 -5.65 8.57 13.21
N VAL A 5 -5.26 9.19 12.11
CA VAL A 5 -6.05 9.22 10.88
C VAL A 5 -5.30 8.42 9.81
N VAL A 6 -5.91 7.35 9.34
CA VAL A 6 -5.37 6.49 8.29
C VAL A 6 -6.09 6.77 6.98
N ILE A 7 -5.31 7.12 5.96
CA ILE A 7 -5.82 7.69 4.72
C ILE A 7 -5.50 6.73 3.56
N GLY A 8 -6.54 6.06 3.07
CA GLY A 8 -6.50 5.25 1.85
C GLY A 8 -6.66 6.09 0.59
N ASN A 9 -6.79 5.43 -0.55
CA ASN A 9 -6.83 6.08 -1.86
C ASN A 9 -8.21 6.00 -2.55
N GLY A 10 -9.25 5.61 -1.82
CA GLY A 10 -10.62 5.60 -2.32
C GLY A 10 -11.17 7.00 -2.58
N GLU A 11 -12.13 7.09 -3.50
CA GLU A 11 -12.71 8.36 -3.94
C GLU A 11 -13.55 9.07 -2.87
N SER A 12 -14.02 8.37 -1.83
CA SER A 12 -14.75 8.96 -0.72
C SER A 12 -13.96 10.04 0.02
N ARG A 13 -12.60 9.97 -0.04
CA ARG A 13 -11.73 10.97 0.58
C ARG A 13 -11.42 12.20 -0.29
N LYS A 14 -12.03 12.36 -1.48
CA LYS A 14 -11.73 13.50 -2.38
C LYS A 14 -11.87 14.89 -1.73
N TRP A 15 -12.64 14.99 -0.69
CA TRP A 15 -12.78 16.21 0.10
C TRP A 15 -11.59 16.49 1.03
N TYR A 16 -10.77 15.45 1.32
CA TYR A 16 -9.63 15.54 2.23
C TYR A 16 -8.32 15.67 1.44
N CYS A 17 -7.56 16.69 1.73
CA CYS A 17 -6.21 16.91 1.17
C CYS A 17 -5.22 17.13 2.31
N PRO A 18 -4.21 16.26 2.50
CA PRO A 18 -3.26 16.37 3.61
C PRO A 18 -2.57 17.73 3.72
N SER A 19 -2.30 18.39 2.59
CA SER A 19 -1.63 19.69 2.57
C SER A 19 -2.51 20.87 2.99
N HIS A 20 -3.83 20.68 3.07
CA HIS A 20 -4.75 21.79 3.31
C HIS A 20 -5.57 21.65 4.60
N GLN A 21 -5.68 20.46 5.17
CA GLN A 21 -6.42 20.25 6.40
C GLN A 21 -5.54 20.37 7.63
N MET A 22 -6.04 21.11 8.60
CA MET A 22 -5.44 21.21 9.92
C MET A 22 -6.39 20.60 10.96
N PHE A 23 -5.84 19.82 11.87
CA PHE A 23 -6.58 19.26 12.99
C PHE A 23 -6.49 20.19 14.20
N GLY A 24 -7.63 20.48 14.82
CA GLY A 24 -7.68 21.26 16.05
C GLY A 24 -7.38 20.44 17.31
N VAL A 25 -7.11 19.15 17.15
CA VAL A 25 -6.67 18.22 18.20
C VAL A 25 -5.41 17.49 17.73
N PRO A 26 -4.57 16.99 18.65
CA PRO A 26 -3.40 16.17 18.27
C PRO A 26 -3.85 14.91 17.53
N VAL A 27 -3.28 14.72 16.35
CA VAL A 27 -3.55 13.57 15.47
C VAL A 27 -2.24 13.17 14.80
N THR A 28 -1.99 11.87 14.70
CA THR A 28 -0.92 11.32 13.85
C THR A 28 -1.54 10.81 12.55
N THR A 29 -1.04 11.28 11.43
CA THR A 29 -1.55 10.90 10.11
C THR A 29 -0.74 9.76 9.49
N TRP A 30 -1.46 8.78 8.92
CA TRP A 30 -0.91 7.63 8.22
C TRP A 30 -1.48 7.59 6.81
N GLY A 31 -0.65 7.73 5.82
CA GLY A 31 -1.07 7.68 4.43
C GLY A 31 -0.52 6.46 3.71
N CYS A 32 -1.12 6.09 2.58
CA CYS A 32 -0.66 4.96 1.79
C CYS A 32 -0.32 5.34 0.35
N ASN A 33 0.73 4.72 -0.15
CA ASN A 33 1.13 4.78 -1.56
C ASN A 33 1.28 6.23 -2.05
N ALA A 34 0.54 6.63 -3.09
CA ALA A 34 0.72 7.91 -3.77
C ALA A 34 0.15 9.14 -3.04
N ILE A 35 -0.35 9.01 -1.82
CA ILE A 35 -0.94 10.15 -1.11
C ILE A 35 0.04 11.33 -0.93
N TYR A 36 1.32 11.05 -0.93
CA TYR A 36 2.37 12.08 -0.87
C TYR A 36 2.30 13.10 -2.02
N ARG A 37 1.64 12.72 -3.14
CA ARG A 37 1.39 13.62 -4.29
C ARG A 37 0.40 14.74 -3.94
N ASP A 38 -0.50 14.50 -3.00
CA ASP A 38 -1.49 15.48 -2.52
C ASP A 38 -1.00 16.25 -1.29
N GLY A 39 -0.08 15.65 -0.53
CA GLY A 39 0.52 16.23 0.68
C GLY A 39 1.11 15.14 1.57
N LEU A 40 2.05 15.53 2.42
CA LEU A 40 2.79 14.59 3.26
C LEU A 40 2.00 14.25 4.53
N PRO A 41 1.70 12.97 4.77
CA PRO A 41 1.29 12.51 6.09
C PRO A 41 2.51 12.43 7.03
N ASP A 42 2.30 12.30 8.34
CA ASP A 42 3.39 12.05 9.29
C ASP A 42 4.07 10.71 8.99
N ASN A 43 3.29 9.70 8.58
CA ASN A 43 3.74 8.37 8.22
C ASN A 43 3.20 7.95 6.85
N LEU A 44 4.08 7.51 5.97
CA LEU A 44 3.76 7.05 4.62
C LEU A 44 4.08 5.56 4.45
N VAL A 45 3.06 4.76 4.18
CA VAL A 45 3.18 3.30 4.06
C VAL A 45 3.10 2.88 2.60
N ALA A 46 4.07 2.11 2.14
CA ALA A 46 4.06 1.50 0.82
C ALA A 46 4.64 0.09 0.88
N ILE A 47 3.86 -0.88 0.39
CA ILE A 47 4.30 -2.27 0.32
C ILE A 47 4.64 -2.71 -1.11
N ASP A 48 4.08 -2.05 -2.12
CA ASP A 48 4.41 -2.32 -3.52
C ASP A 48 5.72 -1.63 -3.89
N TYR A 49 6.70 -2.37 -4.40
CA TYR A 49 8.02 -1.81 -4.68
C TYR A 49 8.02 -0.74 -5.79
N ALA A 50 7.14 -0.82 -6.77
CA ALA A 50 7.01 0.25 -7.76
C ALA A 50 6.64 1.58 -7.10
N MET A 51 5.77 1.53 -6.09
CA MET A 51 5.39 2.70 -5.31
C MET A 51 6.50 3.12 -4.34
N GLN A 52 7.17 2.19 -3.69
CA GLN A 52 8.33 2.48 -2.84
C GLN A 52 9.43 3.19 -3.64
N GLN A 53 9.71 2.71 -4.86
CA GLN A 53 10.67 3.32 -5.76
C GLN A 53 10.26 4.74 -6.15
N GLU A 54 8.99 4.96 -6.49
CA GLU A 54 8.47 6.29 -6.83
C GLU A 54 8.64 7.26 -5.67
N ILE A 55 8.24 6.86 -4.45
CA ILE A 55 8.40 7.68 -3.24
C ILE A 55 9.88 7.98 -3.01
N TYR A 56 10.74 6.97 -3.17
CA TYR A 56 12.17 7.14 -2.97
C TYR A 56 12.79 8.13 -3.97
N GLN A 57 12.45 8.01 -5.26
CA GLN A 57 12.93 8.91 -6.31
C GLN A 57 12.39 10.35 -6.16
N SER A 58 11.19 10.49 -5.59
CA SER A 58 10.60 11.82 -5.34
C SER A 58 11.28 12.62 -4.25
N ASN A 59 12.13 11.98 -3.43
CA ASN A 59 12.76 12.52 -2.22
C ASN A 59 11.80 12.93 -1.08
N HIS A 60 10.50 12.71 -1.20
CA HIS A 60 9.52 13.03 -0.14
C HIS A 60 9.74 12.23 1.14
N TRP A 61 10.42 11.08 1.06
CA TRP A 61 10.80 10.28 2.21
C TRP A 61 11.67 11.02 3.24
N ARG A 62 12.27 12.17 2.86
CA ARG A 62 13.08 12.99 3.77
C ARG A 62 12.25 13.83 4.74
N ASP A 63 11.00 14.07 4.37
CA ASP A 63 10.10 14.98 5.08
C ASP A 63 8.95 14.24 5.78
N THR A 64 8.90 12.89 5.65
CA THR A 64 7.89 12.03 6.28
C THR A 64 8.52 10.71 6.72
N GLN A 65 7.97 10.08 7.75
CA GLN A 65 8.37 8.73 8.13
C GLN A 65 7.80 7.72 7.12
N CYS A 66 8.67 7.04 6.39
CA CYS A 66 8.28 6.02 5.43
C CYS A 66 8.34 4.63 6.06
N TRP A 67 7.39 3.79 5.69
CA TRP A 67 7.28 2.40 6.11
C TRP A 67 7.19 1.54 4.87
N PHE A 68 8.26 0.82 4.57
CA PHE A 68 8.40 0.02 3.35
C PHE A 68 8.51 -1.46 3.68
N ALA A 69 7.81 -2.30 2.91
CA ALA A 69 8.02 -3.74 2.96
C ALA A 69 9.42 -4.07 2.42
N ASN A 70 10.09 -4.98 3.11
CA ASN A 70 11.37 -5.49 2.66
C ASN A 70 11.13 -6.58 1.60
N TRP A 71 11.41 -6.26 0.35
CA TRP A 71 11.30 -7.19 -0.76
C TRP A 71 12.68 -7.69 -1.14
N SER A 72 12.96 -8.93 -0.85
CA SER A 72 14.15 -9.62 -1.34
C SER A 72 13.75 -10.84 -2.17
N ILE A 73 13.25 -10.61 -3.40
CA ILE A 73 13.15 -11.70 -4.37
C ILE A 73 14.20 -11.42 -5.44
N LEU A 74 15.34 -12.06 -5.29
CA LEU A 74 16.38 -12.10 -6.32
C LEU A 74 16.15 -13.32 -7.20
N PRO A 75 16.28 -13.22 -8.53
CA PRO A 75 16.61 -14.40 -9.30
C PRO A 75 17.89 -14.99 -8.70
N SER A 76 17.94 -16.31 -8.67
CA SER A 76 19.10 -17.04 -8.15
C SER A 76 20.42 -16.52 -8.74
N GLU A 77 20.41 -16.20 -10.03
CA GLU A 77 21.61 -15.74 -10.74
C GLU A 77 22.10 -14.36 -10.25
N VAL A 78 21.19 -13.43 -9.94
CA VAL A 78 21.58 -12.11 -9.40
C VAL A 78 21.97 -12.24 -7.93
N GLY A 79 21.31 -13.12 -7.18
CA GLY A 79 21.68 -13.47 -5.82
C GLY A 79 23.07 -14.08 -5.76
N ASP A 80 23.36 -15.02 -6.66
CA ASP A 80 24.67 -15.65 -6.80
C ASP A 80 25.76 -14.63 -7.19
N MET A 81 25.47 -13.73 -8.11
CA MET A 81 26.38 -12.66 -8.48
C MET A 81 26.70 -11.74 -7.30
N MET A 82 25.68 -11.31 -6.54
CA MET A 82 25.88 -10.49 -5.34
C MET A 82 26.67 -11.25 -4.27
N PHE A 83 26.36 -12.51 -4.06
CA PHE A 83 27.05 -13.35 -3.07
C PHE A 83 28.53 -13.59 -3.44
N MET A 84 28.84 -13.64 -4.74
CA MET A 84 30.21 -13.75 -5.26
C MET A 84 30.94 -12.39 -5.32
N GLY A 85 30.29 -11.29 -4.94
CA GLY A 85 30.88 -9.95 -4.94
C GLY A 85 31.00 -9.31 -6.32
N TYR A 86 30.24 -9.79 -7.30
CA TYR A 86 30.16 -9.14 -8.61
C TYR A 86 29.28 -7.89 -8.54
N ASP A 87 29.69 -6.86 -9.26
CA ASP A 87 28.89 -5.66 -9.44
C ASP A 87 27.62 -6.00 -10.21
N ILE A 88 26.48 -5.54 -9.69
CA ILE A 88 25.21 -5.64 -10.38
C ILE A 88 25.26 -4.72 -11.60
N PRO A 89 24.85 -5.19 -12.79
CA PRO A 89 24.85 -4.35 -13.99
C PRO A 89 24.12 -3.03 -13.75
N GLU A 90 24.69 -1.91 -14.20
CA GLU A 90 24.12 -0.55 -13.97
C GLU A 90 22.69 -0.41 -14.49
N SER A 91 22.29 -1.22 -15.48
CA SER A 91 20.91 -1.27 -15.97
C SER A 91 19.89 -1.74 -14.94
N PHE A 92 20.31 -2.36 -13.84
CA PHE A 92 19.46 -2.83 -12.75
C PHE A 92 19.56 -1.99 -11.48
N VAL A 93 20.57 -1.11 -11.41
CA VAL A 93 20.86 -0.37 -10.18
C VAL A 93 20.55 1.11 -10.35
N HIS A 94 19.52 1.59 -9.68
CA HIS A 94 19.37 3.01 -9.43
C HIS A 94 20.20 3.41 -8.21
N LYS A 95 21.40 3.91 -8.46
CA LYS A 95 22.22 4.51 -7.41
C LYS A 95 21.55 5.78 -6.95
N THR A 96 21.15 5.82 -5.72
CA THR A 96 20.68 7.07 -5.13
C THR A 96 21.90 7.95 -4.84
N PRO A 97 21.85 9.26 -5.16
CA PRO A 97 23.03 10.13 -5.07
C PRO A 97 23.57 10.33 -3.66
N HIS A 98 22.89 9.85 -2.64
CA HIS A 98 23.21 10.15 -1.24
C HIS A 98 23.66 8.94 -0.41
N ARG A 99 23.52 7.70 -0.92
CA ARG A 99 23.99 6.49 -0.22
C ARG A 99 24.49 5.46 -1.22
N THR A 100 25.76 5.11 -1.06
CA THR A 100 26.45 4.10 -1.89
C THR A 100 26.09 2.67 -1.51
N ASP A 101 25.46 2.49 -0.37
CA ASP A 101 25.07 1.23 0.25
C ASP A 101 23.63 0.81 -0.06
N ARG A 102 22.84 1.67 -0.73
CA ARG A 102 21.46 1.38 -1.10
C ARG A 102 21.31 1.18 -2.59
N CYS A 103 20.86 0.01 -2.93
CA CYS A 103 20.45 -0.33 -4.28
C CYS A 103 18.94 -0.43 -4.33
N VAL A 104 18.28 0.45 -5.10
CA VAL A 104 16.93 0.19 -5.58
C VAL A 104 17.12 -0.45 -6.94
N ILE A 105 16.85 -1.73 -7.05
CA ILE A 105 16.89 -2.44 -8.33
C ILE A 105 15.50 -2.37 -8.92
N SER A 106 15.37 -1.74 -10.09
CA SER A 106 14.10 -1.62 -10.77
C SER A 106 13.93 -2.72 -11.82
N GLY A 107 12.82 -3.38 -11.77
CA GLY A 107 12.44 -4.39 -12.74
C GLY A 107 10.95 -4.69 -12.65
N LYS A 108 10.43 -5.63 -13.39
CA LYS A 108 9.03 -6.04 -13.31
C LYS A 108 8.86 -7.24 -12.39
N ASP A 109 7.72 -7.28 -11.73
CA ASP A 109 7.32 -8.27 -10.72
C ASP A 109 7.47 -9.72 -11.21
N PRO A 110 8.15 -10.60 -10.45
CA PRO A 110 8.21 -12.03 -10.76
C PRO A 110 6.84 -12.71 -10.77
N VAL A 111 5.86 -12.21 -10.01
CA VAL A 111 4.47 -12.70 -10.08
C VAL A 111 3.87 -12.39 -11.45
N THR A 112 4.06 -11.17 -11.94
CA THR A 112 3.62 -10.76 -13.29
C THR A 112 4.32 -11.57 -14.38
N LEU A 113 5.60 -11.92 -14.20
CA LEU A 113 6.32 -12.82 -15.11
C LEU A 113 5.69 -14.21 -15.13
N HIS A 114 5.43 -14.77 -13.96
CA HIS A 114 4.83 -16.09 -13.82
C HIS A 114 3.43 -16.14 -14.45
N GLU A 115 2.58 -15.16 -14.14
CA GLU A 115 1.24 -15.03 -14.72
C GLU A 115 1.27 -14.90 -16.25
N LYS A 116 2.21 -14.14 -16.80
CA LYS A 116 2.39 -14.00 -18.25
C LYS A 116 2.86 -15.30 -18.89
N ILE A 117 3.79 -16.02 -18.26
CA ILE A 117 4.25 -17.32 -18.72
C ILE A 117 3.09 -18.32 -18.71
N GLU A 118 2.34 -18.41 -17.60
CA GLU A 118 1.17 -19.29 -17.51
C GLU A 118 0.10 -18.96 -18.55
N ALA A 119 -0.19 -17.68 -18.75
CA ALA A 119 -1.16 -17.24 -19.74
C ALA A 119 -0.70 -17.61 -21.17
N ALA A 120 0.57 -17.41 -21.50
CA ALA A 120 1.13 -17.77 -22.80
C ALA A 120 1.12 -19.30 -23.02
N MET A 121 1.45 -20.10 -22.01
CA MET A 121 1.39 -21.55 -22.09
C MET A 121 -0.05 -22.10 -22.17
N LYS A 122 -1.01 -21.45 -21.53
CA LYS A 122 -2.44 -21.79 -21.69
C LYS A 122 -2.93 -21.55 -23.12
N MET A 123 -2.40 -20.51 -23.77
CA MET A 123 -2.76 -20.20 -25.19
C MET A 123 -2.04 -21.09 -26.19
N ASN A 124 -0.83 -21.52 -25.89
CA ASN A 124 -0.01 -22.39 -26.74
C ASN A 124 0.84 -23.34 -25.86
N PRO A 125 0.36 -24.57 -25.59
CA PRO A 125 1.07 -25.54 -24.75
C PRO A 125 2.38 -26.06 -25.34
N ASP A 126 2.61 -25.87 -26.63
CA ASP A 126 3.84 -26.34 -27.30
C ASP A 126 5.02 -25.34 -27.22
N LEU A 127 4.82 -24.21 -26.53
CA LEU A 127 5.91 -23.24 -26.32
C LEU A 127 6.98 -23.83 -25.39
N ASP A 128 8.24 -23.63 -25.78
CA ASP A 128 9.35 -23.95 -24.89
C ASP A 128 9.37 -22.95 -23.71
N MET A 129 9.17 -23.49 -22.51
CA MET A 129 9.08 -22.70 -21.29
C MET A 129 10.37 -21.95 -21.00
N VAL A 130 11.53 -22.50 -21.34
CA VAL A 130 12.86 -21.88 -21.11
C VAL A 130 13.05 -20.71 -22.05
N ASP A 131 12.75 -20.89 -23.35
CA ASP A 131 12.82 -19.83 -24.33
C ASP A 131 11.82 -18.69 -24.03
N LEU A 132 10.62 -19.04 -23.63
CA LEU A 132 9.59 -18.08 -23.27
C LEU A 132 10.01 -17.26 -22.03
N ARG A 133 10.55 -17.93 -21.02
CA ARG A 133 11.07 -17.29 -19.82
C ARG A 133 12.23 -16.35 -20.16
N ASN A 134 13.24 -16.81 -20.87
CA ASN A 134 14.39 -15.99 -21.28
C ASN A 134 14.00 -14.78 -22.13
N LYS A 135 12.94 -14.89 -22.94
CA LYS A 135 12.42 -13.80 -23.75
C LYS A 135 11.63 -12.81 -22.93
N MET A 136 10.86 -13.27 -21.95
CA MET A 136 10.05 -12.43 -21.07
C MET A 136 10.86 -11.80 -19.94
N GLU A 137 11.91 -12.46 -19.46
CA GLU A 137 12.82 -11.90 -18.45
C GLU A 137 13.54 -10.64 -18.93
N LYS A 138 13.78 -10.50 -20.22
CA LYS A 138 14.32 -9.25 -20.79
C LYS A 138 13.38 -8.06 -20.62
N ASP A 139 12.07 -8.32 -20.57
CA ASP A 139 11.04 -7.31 -20.40
C ASP A 139 10.54 -7.20 -18.96
N VAL A 140 10.90 -8.14 -18.10
CA VAL A 140 10.44 -8.26 -16.72
C VAL A 140 11.68 -8.41 -15.83
N GLY A 141 12.24 -7.32 -15.42
CA GLY A 141 13.38 -7.32 -14.50
C GLY A 141 12.97 -7.68 -13.07
N VAL A 142 13.94 -7.74 -12.21
CA VAL A 142 13.82 -8.08 -10.79
C VAL A 142 13.84 -6.83 -9.94
N TRP A 143 13.00 -6.81 -8.91
CA TRP A 143 12.97 -5.72 -7.94
C TRP A 143 13.67 -6.14 -6.65
N ILE A 144 14.61 -5.34 -6.21
CA ILE A 144 15.15 -5.42 -4.87
C ILE A 144 15.14 -4.02 -4.29
N THR A 145 14.46 -3.85 -3.20
CA THR A 145 14.61 -2.67 -2.39
C THR A 145 15.43 -3.07 -1.17
N TYR A 146 16.70 -2.72 -1.17
CA TYR A 146 17.47 -2.69 0.06
C TYR A 146 17.19 -1.36 0.72
N VAL A 147 16.49 -1.40 1.82
CA VAL A 147 16.32 -0.24 2.68
C VAL A 147 17.12 -0.52 3.93
N GLU A 148 18.37 -0.07 3.96
CA GLU A 148 19.07 0.02 5.23
C GLU A 148 18.45 1.11 6.10
N GLU A 149 18.60 0.95 7.40
CA GLU A 149 18.08 1.87 8.40
C GLU A 149 18.46 3.32 8.07
N ASP A 150 17.48 4.12 7.79
CA ASP A 150 17.55 5.55 7.72
C ASP A 150 16.59 6.12 8.75
N ASP A 151 16.89 7.24 9.32
CA ASP A 151 16.06 7.88 10.34
C ASP A 151 14.60 8.07 9.90
N ASN A 152 14.36 8.14 8.58
CA ASN A 152 13.04 8.35 7.99
C ASN A 152 12.48 7.15 7.22
N ILE A 153 13.20 6.04 7.15
CA ILE A 153 12.71 4.85 6.44
C ILE A 153 12.78 3.63 7.36
N ASN A 154 11.61 3.10 7.65
CA ASN A 154 11.43 1.93 8.51
C ASN A 154 11.07 0.71 7.65
N ASN A 155 11.54 -0.46 8.07
CA ASN A 155 11.15 -1.71 7.47
C ASN A 155 9.86 -2.24 8.07
N ILE A 156 9.00 -2.81 7.24
CA ILE A 156 7.83 -3.57 7.65
C ILE A 156 8.18 -5.05 7.50
N ASP A 157 8.42 -5.73 8.61
CA ASP A 157 8.78 -7.15 8.60
C ASP A 157 7.59 -8.04 8.17
N PHE A 158 6.39 -7.66 8.61
CA PHE A 158 5.16 -8.43 8.36
C PHE A 158 4.03 -7.50 7.94
N PRO A 159 3.96 -7.15 6.64
CA PRO A 159 2.83 -6.37 6.14
C PRO A 159 1.53 -7.17 6.29
N VAL A 160 0.42 -6.49 6.60
CA VAL A 160 -0.90 -7.14 6.69
C VAL A 160 -1.39 -7.51 5.30
N GLY A 161 -1.03 -8.69 4.86
CA GLY A 161 -1.24 -9.16 3.50
C GLY A 161 -0.54 -8.24 2.49
N TRP A 162 -1.20 -8.00 1.35
CA TRP A 162 -0.70 -7.14 0.26
C TRP A 162 -1.40 -5.77 0.22
N SER A 163 -1.80 -5.25 1.37
CA SER A 163 -2.53 -3.98 1.48
C SER A 163 -1.75 -2.95 2.27
N ALA A 164 -1.27 -1.91 1.60
CA ALA A 164 -0.65 -0.77 2.26
C ALA A 164 -1.62 -0.08 3.23
N GLY A 165 -2.91 -0.01 2.90
CA GLY A 165 -3.93 0.58 3.76
C GLY A 165 -4.11 -0.18 5.07
N ASN A 166 -4.33 -1.48 5.02
CA ASN A 166 -4.50 -2.29 6.24
C ASN A 166 -3.21 -2.35 7.06
N THR A 167 -2.05 -2.36 6.40
CA THR A 167 -0.76 -2.25 7.08
C THR A 167 -0.63 -0.90 7.80
N ALA A 168 -1.09 0.19 7.19
CA ALA A 168 -1.10 1.51 7.85
C ALA A 168 -2.00 1.53 9.09
N ILE A 169 -3.19 0.88 9.06
CA ILE A 169 -4.05 0.74 10.25
C ILE A 169 -3.31 -0.03 11.35
N HIS A 170 -2.70 -1.16 10.98
CA HIS A 170 -1.94 -2.00 11.92
C HIS A 170 -0.79 -1.21 12.58
N LEU A 171 0.01 -0.50 11.78
CA LEU A 171 1.14 0.30 12.29
C LEU A 171 0.68 1.46 13.17
N ALA A 172 -0.44 2.10 12.84
CA ALA A 172 -1.04 3.13 13.69
C ALA A 172 -1.40 2.56 15.07
N CYS A 173 -2.01 1.37 15.11
CA CYS A 173 -2.31 0.68 16.36
C CYS A 173 -1.04 0.29 17.14
N GLN A 174 -0.03 -0.27 16.46
CA GLN A 174 1.27 -0.59 17.08
C GLN A 174 1.95 0.64 17.69
N SER A 175 1.77 1.80 17.08
CA SER A 175 2.30 3.08 17.57
C SER A 175 1.51 3.64 18.76
N GLY A 176 0.53 2.90 19.26
CA GLY A 176 -0.22 3.22 20.47
C GLY A 176 -1.43 4.12 20.23
N ALA A 177 -2.02 4.12 19.01
CA ALA A 177 -3.28 4.81 18.78
C ALA A 177 -4.40 4.18 19.62
N GLU A 178 -5.20 5.02 20.26
CA GLU A 178 -6.40 4.62 21.03
C GLU A 178 -7.66 4.75 20.18
N GLU A 179 -7.68 5.71 19.26
CA GLU A 179 -8.73 5.92 18.27
C GLU A 179 -8.10 6.02 16.87
N VAL A 180 -8.65 5.27 15.92
CA VAL A 180 -8.19 5.24 14.52
C VAL A 180 -9.34 5.61 13.59
N TYR A 181 -9.17 6.68 12.83
CA TYR A 181 -10.13 7.18 11.85
C TYR A 181 -9.68 6.75 10.45
N ILE A 182 -10.53 6.02 9.73
CA ILE A 182 -10.21 5.35 8.46
C ILE A 182 -10.93 6.09 7.34
N LEU A 183 -10.16 6.74 6.45
CA LEU A 183 -10.66 7.55 5.34
C LEU A 183 -10.26 6.92 4.00
N GLY A 184 -11.16 6.95 3.02
CA GLY A 184 -10.83 6.51 1.66
C GLY A 184 -10.56 5.01 1.54
N PHE A 185 -11.19 4.19 2.37
CA PHE A 185 -11.18 2.74 2.28
C PHE A 185 -12.46 2.25 1.60
N ASP A 186 -12.61 2.64 0.34
CA ASP A 186 -13.77 2.31 -0.45
C ASP A 186 -13.63 0.91 -1.03
N LEU A 187 -14.20 -0.06 -0.36
CA LEU A 187 -14.22 -1.44 -0.80
C LEU A 187 -15.10 -1.58 -2.05
N SER A 188 -14.52 -1.36 -3.24
CA SER A 188 -15.27 -1.45 -4.50
C SER A 188 -15.71 -2.87 -4.80
N ALA A 189 -16.88 -3.00 -5.46
CA ALA A 189 -17.29 -4.27 -6.01
C ALA A 189 -16.40 -4.71 -7.17
N TYR A 190 -16.20 -6.00 -7.26
CA TYR A 190 -15.67 -6.62 -8.46
C TYR A 190 -16.58 -6.26 -9.66
N ASP A 191 -15.99 -5.90 -10.79
CA ASP A 191 -16.65 -5.42 -12.01
C ASP A 191 -17.16 -3.96 -12.03
N GLU A 192 -17.21 -3.26 -10.91
CA GLU A 192 -17.47 -1.84 -10.87
C GLU A 192 -16.26 -1.02 -11.34
N PRO A 193 -16.44 0.23 -11.77
CA PRO A 193 -15.32 1.10 -12.10
C PRO A 193 -14.34 1.22 -10.93
N LEU A 194 -13.04 1.21 -11.23
CA LEU A 194 -12.00 1.34 -10.22
C LEU A 194 -12.22 2.59 -9.37
N ASN A 195 -12.38 2.39 -8.07
CA ASN A 195 -12.53 3.45 -7.09
C ASN A 195 -11.16 3.78 -6.47
N ASN A 196 -10.46 4.73 -7.09
CA ASN A 196 -9.17 5.19 -6.62
C ASN A 196 -8.91 6.60 -7.16
N VAL A 197 -8.46 7.52 -6.30
CA VAL A 197 -8.22 8.93 -6.69
C VAL A 197 -7.05 9.08 -7.66
N TYR A 198 -6.14 8.11 -7.72
CA TYR A 198 -4.95 8.12 -8.58
C TYR A 198 -5.09 7.25 -9.84
N LYS A 199 -6.27 6.68 -10.09
CA LYS A 199 -6.50 5.87 -11.31
C LYS A 199 -6.09 6.63 -12.57
N GLY A 200 -5.43 5.93 -13.48
CA GLY A 200 -4.90 6.51 -14.72
C GLY A 200 -3.60 7.28 -14.58
N THR A 201 -2.99 7.29 -13.39
CA THR A 201 -1.65 7.86 -13.17
C THR A 201 -0.59 6.77 -13.09
N ASP A 202 0.69 7.16 -13.03
CA ASP A 202 1.82 6.22 -12.93
C ASP A 202 1.66 5.28 -11.73
N ASN A 203 2.02 4.01 -11.92
CA ASN A 203 1.88 2.91 -10.96
C ASN A 203 0.44 2.57 -10.52
N TYR A 204 -0.57 3.11 -11.23
CA TYR A 204 -1.98 2.77 -11.02
C TYR A 204 -2.62 2.26 -12.31
N LEU A 205 -3.69 1.49 -12.14
CA LEU A 205 -4.48 1.02 -13.29
C LEU A 205 -5.11 2.20 -14.03
N SER A 206 -5.41 1.99 -15.31
CA SER A 206 -6.09 2.98 -16.15
C SER A 206 -7.43 3.41 -15.56
N SER A 207 -7.89 4.59 -15.94
CA SER A 207 -9.13 5.18 -15.40
C SER A 207 -10.40 4.40 -15.78
N ASP A 208 -10.32 3.57 -16.83
CA ASP A 208 -11.39 2.68 -17.34
C ASP A 208 -11.27 1.25 -16.78
N ALA A 209 -10.26 0.97 -15.97
CA ALA A 209 -10.10 -0.32 -15.33
C ALA A 209 -11.24 -0.63 -14.37
N LYS A 210 -11.49 -1.91 -14.20
CA LYS A 210 -12.44 -2.42 -13.22
C LYS A 210 -11.78 -2.58 -11.84
N GLY A 211 -12.60 -2.47 -10.80
CA GLY A 211 -12.18 -2.66 -9.43
C GLY A 211 -11.76 -4.11 -9.14
N PHE A 212 -10.95 -4.27 -8.12
CA PHE A 212 -10.54 -5.57 -7.63
C PHE A 212 -11.61 -6.22 -6.75
N ASN A 213 -11.48 -7.52 -6.55
CA ASN A 213 -12.25 -8.19 -5.51
C ASN A 213 -11.74 -7.75 -4.12
N SER A 214 -12.60 -7.12 -3.35
CA SER A 214 -12.24 -6.54 -2.05
C SER A 214 -12.18 -7.55 -0.89
N VAL A 215 -12.52 -8.82 -1.11
CA VAL A 215 -12.60 -9.85 -0.06
C VAL A 215 -11.29 -9.96 0.75
N ASN A 216 -10.15 -9.91 0.10
CA ASN A 216 -8.86 -9.97 0.79
C ASN A 216 -8.64 -8.75 1.70
N TRP A 217 -9.02 -7.56 1.24
CA TRP A 217 -8.91 -6.33 2.04
C TRP A 217 -9.85 -6.35 3.24
N ILE A 218 -11.07 -6.86 3.04
CA ILE A 218 -12.03 -7.06 4.12
C ILE A 218 -11.47 -8.00 5.18
N ASN A 219 -10.96 -9.16 4.78
CA ASN A 219 -10.36 -10.15 5.70
C ASN A 219 -9.18 -9.55 6.48
N GLN A 220 -8.36 -8.74 5.83
CA GLN A 220 -7.23 -8.04 6.48
C GLN A 220 -7.71 -7.01 7.49
N MET A 221 -8.73 -6.20 7.15
CA MET A 221 -9.34 -5.25 8.10
C MET A 221 -9.92 -5.98 9.32
N GLN A 222 -10.65 -7.08 9.10
CA GLN A 222 -11.20 -7.90 10.18
C GLN A 222 -10.11 -8.44 11.09
N THR A 223 -8.99 -8.88 10.53
CA THR A 223 -7.82 -9.33 11.30
C THR A 223 -7.30 -8.22 12.21
N VAL A 224 -7.11 -7.02 11.67
CA VAL A 224 -6.63 -5.86 12.45
C VAL A 224 -7.63 -5.50 13.56
N PHE A 225 -8.92 -5.42 13.26
CA PHE A 225 -9.93 -5.09 14.26
C PHE A 225 -10.03 -6.13 15.39
N THR A 226 -9.80 -7.39 15.06
CA THR A 226 -9.76 -8.49 16.04
C THR A 226 -8.52 -8.41 16.93
N GLU A 227 -7.36 -8.18 16.33
CA GLU A 227 -6.08 -8.09 17.04
C GLU A 227 -6.05 -6.90 18.00
N TYR A 228 -6.56 -5.77 17.56
CA TYR A 228 -6.59 -4.53 18.33
C TYR A 228 -7.97 -4.24 18.93
N ASN A 229 -8.53 -5.19 19.63
CA ASN A 229 -9.89 -5.09 20.23
C ASN A 229 -10.06 -3.99 21.27
N GLY A 230 -8.97 -3.45 21.81
CA GLY A 230 -8.96 -2.29 22.72
C GLY A 230 -8.89 -0.94 22.02
N VAL A 231 -8.67 -0.89 20.70
CA VAL A 231 -8.62 0.32 19.90
C VAL A 231 -10.01 0.59 19.33
N LYS A 232 -10.44 1.85 19.30
CA LYS A 232 -11.67 2.26 18.62
C LYS A 232 -11.38 2.63 17.19
N PHE A 233 -12.09 2.01 16.27
CA PHE A 233 -12.03 2.29 14.84
C PHE A 233 -13.26 3.06 14.39
N TYR A 234 -13.03 4.11 13.61
CA TYR A 234 -14.08 4.92 12.99
C TYR A 234 -13.89 4.89 11.48
N TRP A 235 -14.79 4.22 10.79
CA TRP A 235 -14.76 4.20 9.32
C TRP A 235 -15.59 5.35 8.79
N VAL A 236 -14.97 6.23 8.02
CA VAL A 236 -15.53 7.51 7.59
C VAL A 236 -16.08 7.43 6.18
N ASP A 237 -17.34 7.78 6.01
CA ASP A 237 -18.08 7.82 4.74
C ASP A 237 -17.73 6.63 3.81
N PRO A 238 -17.83 5.40 4.28
CA PRO A 238 -17.68 4.26 3.38
C PRO A 238 -18.71 4.39 2.26
N VAL A 239 -18.28 4.23 1.01
CA VAL A 239 -19.20 4.29 -0.12
C VAL A 239 -20.10 3.09 -0.08
N ASP A 240 -21.38 3.30 0.22
CA ASP A 240 -22.40 2.25 0.18
C ASP A 240 -22.68 1.85 -1.29
N ARG A 241 -21.85 0.97 -1.81
CA ARG A 241 -22.08 0.37 -3.12
C ARG A 241 -22.82 -0.95 -3.06
N PHE A 242 -23.01 -1.49 -1.86
CA PHE A 242 -23.60 -2.82 -1.66
C PHE A 242 -24.94 -2.79 -0.93
N GLY A 243 -25.36 -1.64 -0.45
CA GLY A 243 -26.61 -1.50 0.31
C GLY A 243 -26.66 -2.25 1.64
N GLN A 244 -25.54 -2.84 2.08
CA GLN A 244 -25.43 -3.65 3.30
C GLN A 244 -24.01 -3.65 3.86
N GLU A 245 -23.38 -2.53 4.02
CA GLU A 245 -21.99 -2.41 4.48
C GLU A 245 -21.75 -3.02 5.86
N GLU A 246 -22.74 -2.94 6.74
CA GLU A 246 -22.69 -3.60 8.05
C GLU A 246 -22.45 -5.11 7.96
N PHE A 247 -22.74 -5.72 6.81
CA PHE A 247 -22.63 -7.16 6.61
C PHE A 247 -21.19 -7.64 6.38
N PHE A 248 -20.32 -6.80 5.81
CA PHE A 248 -18.96 -7.20 5.44
C PHE A 248 -17.95 -7.12 6.58
N LEU A 249 -18.23 -6.32 7.60
CA LEU A 249 -17.36 -6.14 8.75
C LEU A 249 -18.02 -6.70 10.01
N THR A 250 -18.26 -8.00 9.98
CA THR A 250 -18.69 -8.74 11.14
C THR A 250 -17.69 -9.86 11.45
N ASP A 251 -17.42 -10.09 12.72
CA ASP A 251 -16.74 -11.27 13.16
C ASP A 251 -17.70 -12.47 13.25
N GLN A 252 -17.21 -13.62 13.73
CA GLN A 252 -18.03 -14.82 13.91
C GLN A 252 -19.21 -14.65 14.90
N ASN A 253 -19.21 -13.55 15.68
CA ASN A 253 -20.19 -13.24 16.70
C ASN A 253 -21.12 -12.06 16.31
N GLY A 254 -20.91 -11.44 15.14
CA GLY A 254 -21.66 -10.28 14.67
C GLY A 254 -20.78 -9.07 14.44
N LYS A 255 -21.31 -7.84 14.70
CA LYS A 255 -20.56 -6.59 14.50
C LYS A 255 -19.35 -6.51 15.43
N PHE A 256 -18.26 -5.95 14.94
CA PHE A 256 -17.13 -5.56 15.77
C PHE A 256 -17.56 -4.50 16.78
N ASN A 257 -17.37 -4.76 18.08
CA ASN A 257 -17.74 -3.82 19.14
C ASN A 257 -16.86 -2.57 19.17
N ASN A 258 -15.73 -2.60 18.51
CA ASN A 258 -14.75 -1.53 18.43
C ASN A 258 -14.76 -0.79 17.09
N LEU A 259 -15.75 -1.05 16.21
CA LEU A 259 -15.93 -0.38 14.92
C LEU A 259 -17.23 0.45 14.93
N GLU A 260 -17.09 1.72 14.59
CA GLU A 260 -18.19 2.65 14.38
C GLU A 260 -18.09 3.30 12.99
N TYR A 261 -19.23 3.67 12.40
CA TYR A 261 -19.28 4.43 11.15
C TYR A 261 -19.48 5.91 11.46
N LEU A 262 -18.71 6.77 10.79
CA LEU A 262 -18.85 8.21 10.91
C LEU A 262 -19.16 8.85 9.56
N THR A 263 -19.92 9.93 9.58
CA THR A 263 -19.99 10.85 8.45
C THR A 263 -18.76 11.78 8.45
N LYS A 264 -18.45 12.35 7.30
CA LYS A 264 -17.46 13.42 7.16
C LYS A 264 -17.68 14.54 8.19
N ASP A 265 -18.92 15.03 8.30
CA ASP A 265 -19.23 16.13 9.20
C ASP A 265 -18.97 15.75 10.67
N SER A 266 -19.35 14.54 11.07
CA SER A 266 -19.05 14.03 12.42
C SER A 266 -17.55 13.91 12.68
N LEU A 267 -16.76 13.51 11.68
CA LEU A 267 -15.30 13.49 11.79
C LEU A 267 -14.74 14.91 11.93
N CYS A 268 -15.19 15.85 11.08
CA CYS A 268 -14.73 17.23 11.14
C CYS A 268 -15.00 17.86 12.52
N ASP A 269 -16.17 17.62 13.08
CA ASP A 269 -16.51 18.07 14.43
C ASP A 269 -15.64 17.42 15.50
N LYS A 270 -15.41 16.11 15.42
CA LYS A 270 -14.62 15.35 16.39
C LYS A 270 -13.15 15.78 16.42
N LEU A 271 -12.54 15.92 15.25
CA LEU A 271 -11.13 16.26 15.10
C LEU A 271 -10.90 17.77 14.91
N LYS A 272 -11.97 18.57 14.88
CA LYS A 272 -11.93 20.02 14.64
C LYS A 272 -11.11 20.34 13.38
N ILE A 273 -11.47 19.68 12.28
CA ILE A 273 -10.82 19.90 10.99
C ILE A 273 -11.26 21.25 10.43
N LEU A 274 -10.28 22.09 10.09
CA LEU A 274 -10.46 23.44 9.55
C LEU A 274 -10.21 23.47 8.05
#